data_b7c4cc1dbad013f26831ded2b4124a8f
#
_entry.id   b7c4cc1dbad013f26831ded2b4124a8f
#
_cell.length_a   1.000
_cell.length_b   1.000
_cell.length_c   1.000
_cell.angle_alpha   90.00
_cell.angle_beta   90.00
_cell.angle_gamma   90.00
#
_symmetry.space_group_name_H-M   'P 1'
#
loop_
_entity.id
_entity.type
_entity.pdbx_description
1 polymer ?
#
loop_
_entity_poly.entity_id
_entity_poly.type
_entity_poly.pdbx_seq_one_letter_code
_entity_poly.pdbx_strand_id
1 'polypeptide(L)'
;MRTNKTTTIIMAALCLVLGIAACSSSKSASKLAPAKKGYAETGKYRNYLKELGFSQEEIDGKIQEIYSVIFEGEGAAYHDVDVEVDGKMVPMGYISDVKNNDVRTEGQSYAMMIAVQLDKPELFNRVWRWSKHYMRHNEDGPSHGLFAWSCRTNGRRTSNGSASDGELYYVTDLLLASRRWGSYEEFNYLAEAQELLNDLFSKDGTGGVTNIINMDVKLINFCPDSRSNLWTDPSYHLPAFYEIWAETAKDGREAIYRELADSARAYLHRACDPVTGINPDQSQFDGTPNRGSEFHYDSWRVPMNKAMDFTWYHKDAQWQTEYAQKFQNTILGRYGITEFPDQFALNGDVSARPMGGGRWRPNLRHSIGFVGTMATTALMCDSEYNQELVKHMFSLKHEPYEDGYYDIYYDGLIYLFALLHLSGNYRMNW
;
A
#
# COMPACT_ATOMS: atom_id res chain seq x y z
N MET A 1 -74.48 -17.11 -75.72
CA MET A 1 -74.95 -15.95 -74.93
C MET A 1 -74.14 -15.87 -73.65
N ARG A 2 -73.61 -14.70 -73.38
CA ARG A 2 -72.94 -14.18 -72.18
C ARG A 2 -71.54 -14.76 -71.86
N THR A 3 -70.59 -13.95 -72.17
CA THR A 3 -69.22 -13.84 -71.75
C THR A 3 -69.07 -13.53 -70.26
N ASN A 4 -68.14 -14.17 -69.59
CA ASN A 4 -67.57 -13.61 -68.36
C ASN A 4 -66.07 -13.66 -68.41
N LYS A 5 -65.49 -12.47 -68.36
CA LYS A 5 -64.07 -12.21 -68.27
C LYS A 5 -63.57 -12.49 -66.87
N THR A 6 -62.60 -13.34 -66.77
CA THR A 6 -61.88 -13.52 -65.46
C THR A 6 -60.56 -12.73 -65.54
N THR A 7 -60.45 -11.74 -64.68
CA THR A 7 -59.30 -10.89 -64.52
C THR A 7 -58.27 -11.61 -63.66
N THR A 8 -57.09 -11.87 -64.16
CA THR A 8 -55.96 -12.45 -63.43
C THR A 8 -55.21 -11.34 -62.73
N ILE A 9 -55.20 -11.36 -61.38
CA ILE A 9 -54.38 -10.47 -60.58
C ILE A 9 -53.05 -11.14 -60.37
N ILE A 10 -51.98 -10.52 -60.87
CA ILE A 10 -50.59 -10.90 -60.60
C ILE A 10 -50.21 -10.27 -59.33
N MET A 11 -49.96 -11.08 -58.26
CA MET A 11 -49.44 -10.64 -56.99
C MET A 11 -47.91 -10.74 -57.04
N ALA A 12 -47.22 -9.59 -57.14
CA ALA A 12 -45.79 -9.52 -57.07
C ALA A 12 -45.39 -9.61 -55.55
N ALA A 13 -44.78 -10.75 -55.20
CA ALA A 13 -44.20 -10.91 -53.85
C ALA A 13 -42.90 -10.16 -53.85
N LEU A 14 -42.87 -9.05 -53.07
CA LEU A 14 -41.67 -8.28 -52.76
C LEU A 14 -40.96 -8.96 -51.57
N CYS A 15 -39.91 -9.75 -51.83
CA CYS A 15 -39.03 -10.28 -50.79
C CYS A 15 -38.18 -9.15 -50.21
N LEU A 16 -38.58 -8.64 -49.07
CA LEU A 16 -37.77 -7.73 -48.27
C LEU A 16 -36.65 -8.55 -47.54
N VAL A 17 -35.44 -8.56 -48.05
CA VAL A 17 -34.27 -9.12 -47.37
C VAL A 17 -33.87 -8.10 -46.31
N LEU A 18 -34.28 -8.31 -45.07
CA LEU A 18 -33.74 -7.64 -43.90
C LEU A 18 -32.31 -8.16 -43.68
N GLY A 19 -31.33 -7.43 -44.18
CA GLY A 19 -29.94 -7.60 -43.80
C GLY A 19 -29.77 -7.25 -42.33
N ILE A 20 -29.69 -8.26 -41.44
CA ILE A 20 -29.22 -8.08 -40.09
C ILE A 20 -27.73 -7.77 -40.20
N ALA A 21 -27.39 -6.49 -40.24
CA ALA A 21 -26.02 -6.05 -39.93
C ALA A 21 -25.73 -6.42 -38.49
N ALA A 22 -25.05 -7.55 -38.28
CA ALA A 22 -24.41 -7.85 -37.03
C ALA A 22 -23.35 -6.77 -36.82
N CYS A 23 -23.69 -5.72 -36.07
CA CYS A 23 -22.71 -4.83 -35.46
C CYS A 23 -21.89 -5.68 -34.49
N SER A 24 -20.80 -6.27 -34.99
CA SER A 24 -19.71 -6.67 -34.12
C SER A 24 -19.15 -5.36 -33.56
N SER A 25 -19.66 -4.95 -32.39
CA SER A 25 -18.97 -3.97 -31.57
C SER A 25 -17.62 -4.59 -31.20
N SER A 26 -16.58 -4.31 -32.00
CA SER A 26 -15.23 -4.42 -31.50
C SER A 26 -15.23 -3.54 -30.24
N LYS A 27 -15.22 -4.15 -29.04
CA LYS A 27 -14.94 -3.45 -27.81
C LYS A 27 -13.59 -2.78 -28.05
N SER A 28 -13.59 -1.49 -28.35
CA SER A 28 -12.39 -0.68 -28.32
C SER A 28 -11.81 -0.92 -26.94
N ALA A 29 -10.58 -1.44 -26.89
CA ALA A 29 -9.90 -1.61 -25.61
C ALA A 29 -10.03 -0.28 -24.85
N SER A 30 -10.57 -0.32 -23.65
CA SER A 30 -10.74 0.86 -22.82
C SER A 30 -9.39 1.58 -22.74
N LYS A 31 -9.40 2.91 -22.90
CA LYS A 31 -8.17 3.72 -22.71
C LYS A 31 -7.60 3.55 -21.32
N LEU A 32 -8.39 3.03 -20.39
CA LEU A 32 -8.07 2.82 -18.97
C LEU A 32 -7.76 1.36 -18.63
N ALA A 33 -7.64 0.48 -19.62
CA ALA A 33 -7.22 -0.90 -19.38
C ALA A 33 -5.87 -0.95 -18.65
N PRO A 34 -5.63 -1.96 -17.77
CA PRO A 34 -4.40 -2.07 -17.03
C PRO A 34 -3.18 -2.17 -17.94
N ALA A 35 -2.03 -1.69 -17.46
CA ALA A 35 -0.77 -1.81 -18.19
C ALA A 35 -0.46 -3.29 -18.45
N LYS A 36 0.09 -3.60 -19.63
CA LYS A 36 0.48 -4.98 -20.00
C LYS A 36 1.86 -5.37 -19.49
N LYS A 37 2.62 -4.41 -18.98
CA LYS A 37 4.00 -4.55 -18.50
C LYS A 37 4.26 -3.54 -17.40
N GLY A 38 5.11 -3.92 -16.45
CA GLY A 38 5.55 -3.06 -15.36
C GLY A 38 6.63 -2.05 -15.78
N TYR A 39 6.97 -1.18 -14.83
CA TYR A 39 8.06 -0.20 -15.00
C TYR A 39 9.39 -0.89 -15.31
N ALA A 40 9.72 -1.98 -14.64
CA ALA A 40 10.99 -2.70 -14.83
C ALA A 40 11.27 -3.07 -16.29
N GLU A 41 10.20 -3.31 -17.09
CA GLU A 41 10.32 -3.59 -18.51
C GLU A 41 10.22 -2.34 -19.40
N THR A 42 9.43 -1.34 -18.97
CA THR A 42 9.05 -0.22 -19.86
C THR A 42 9.78 1.08 -19.57
N GLY A 43 10.32 1.25 -18.36
CA GLY A 43 10.87 2.52 -17.85
C GLY A 43 9.81 3.63 -17.73
N LYS A 44 8.51 3.29 -17.68
CA LYS A 44 7.41 4.27 -17.66
C LYS A 44 6.47 4.02 -16.50
N TYR A 45 6.12 5.08 -15.79
CA TYR A 45 5.04 5.08 -14.81
C TYR A 45 3.74 5.56 -15.44
N ARG A 46 2.66 4.87 -15.13
CA ARG A 46 1.31 5.25 -15.56
C ARG A 46 0.78 6.37 -14.66
N ASN A 47 0.25 7.41 -15.25
CA ASN A 47 -0.52 8.42 -14.53
C ASN A 47 -2.01 8.24 -14.83
N TYR A 48 -2.70 7.48 -13.97
CA TYR A 48 -4.11 7.12 -14.14
C TYR A 48 -5.01 8.36 -13.97
N LEU A 49 -4.66 9.29 -13.08
CA LEU A 49 -5.40 10.54 -12.89
C LEU A 49 -5.39 11.39 -14.15
N LYS A 50 -4.25 11.47 -14.84
CA LYS A 50 -4.12 12.19 -16.11
C LYS A 50 -4.96 11.53 -17.22
N GLU A 51 -5.02 10.21 -17.24
CA GLU A 51 -5.86 9.46 -18.19
C GLU A 51 -7.36 9.68 -17.95
N LEU A 52 -7.77 9.99 -16.71
CA LEU A 52 -9.13 10.40 -16.34
C LEU A 52 -9.46 11.86 -16.71
N GLY A 53 -8.47 12.64 -17.16
CA GLY A 53 -8.64 14.01 -17.62
C GLY A 53 -8.26 15.09 -16.61
N PHE A 54 -7.72 14.73 -15.43
CA PHE A 54 -7.18 15.72 -14.51
C PHE A 54 -5.90 16.37 -15.08
N SER A 55 -5.77 17.67 -14.95
CA SER A 55 -4.55 18.38 -15.32
C SER A 55 -3.40 18.09 -14.35
N GLN A 56 -2.17 18.33 -14.77
CA GLN A 56 -1.03 18.17 -13.88
C GLN A 56 -1.11 19.10 -12.67
N GLU A 57 -1.61 20.33 -12.87
CA GLU A 57 -1.79 21.30 -11.80
C GLU A 57 -2.79 20.83 -10.73
N GLU A 58 -3.93 20.23 -11.14
CA GLU A 58 -4.90 19.64 -10.21
C GLU A 58 -4.30 18.48 -9.43
N ILE A 59 -3.53 17.60 -10.10
CA ILE A 59 -2.88 16.44 -9.47
C ILE A 59 -1.84 16.90 -8.45
N ASP A 60 -0.94 17.79 -8.84
CA ASP A 60 0.11 18.33 -7.97
C ASP A 60 -0.48 19.13 -6.81
N GLY A 61 -1.52 19.91 -7.09
CA GLY A 61 -2.27 20.65 -6.07
C GLY A 61 -2.91 19.74 -5.02
N LYS A 62 -3.49 18.60 -5.45
CA LYS A 62 -4.08 17.61 -4.53
C LYS A 62 -3.04 16.89 -3.69
N ILE A 63 -1.92 16.51 -4.28
CA ILE A 63 -0.79 15.91 -3.55
C ILE A 63 -0.26 16.89 -2.52
N GLN A 64 -0.07 18.18 -2.89
CA GLN A 64 0.42 19.20 -1.97
C GLN A 64 -0.59 19.51 -0.86
N GLU A 65 -1.90 19.53 -1.17
CA GLU A 65 -2.97 19.71 -0.16
C GLU A 65 -2.84 18.67 0.95
N ILE A 66 -2.76 17.39 0.59
CA ILE A 66 -2.67 16.29 1.57
C ILE A 66 -1.30 16.26 2.26
N TYR A 67 -0.24 16.53 1.51
CA TYR A 67 1.10 16.67 2.10
C TYR A 67 1.11 17.76 3.19
N SER A 68 0.55 18.94 2.89
CA SER A 68 0.53 20.07 3.84
C SER A 68 -0.27 19.74 5.10
N VAL A 69 -1.39 19.03 4.98
CA VAL A 69 -2.17 18.56 6.14
C VAL A 69 -1.34 17.68 7.08
N ILE A 70 -0.50 16.79 6.53
CA ILE A 70 0.26 15.83 7.32
C ILE A 70 1.57 16.41 7.85
N PHE A 71 2.26 17.23 7.03
CA PHE A 71 3.65 17.64 7.27
C PHE A 71 3.83 19.10 7.62
N GLU A 72 2.83 19.97 7.40
CA GLU A 72 3.00 21.41 7.50
C GLU A 72 1.90 22.07 8.37
N GLY A 73 2.28 23.07 9.14
CA GLY A 73 1.35 23.89 9.89
C GLY A 73 0.97 23.37 11.27
N GLU A 74 0.11 24.13 11.94
CA GLU A 74 -0.41 23.81 13.26
C GLU A 74 -1.33 22.58 13.19
N GLY A 75 -1.08 21.59 14.05
CA GLY A 75 -1.86 20.35 14.07
C GLY A 75 -1.40 19.26 13.09
N ALA A 76 -0.33 19.49 12.33
CA ALA A 76 0.29 18.46 11.50
C ALA A 76 0.75 17.26 12.34
N ALA A 77 0.81 16.08 11.72
CA ALA A 77 1.36 14.89 12.38
C ALA A 77 2.89 14.93 12.46
N TYR A 78 3.54 15.62 11.54
CA TYR A 78 4.99 15.79 11.51
C TYR A 78 5.44 16.95 12.41
N HIS A 79 6.56 16.74 13.10
CA HIS A 79 7.18 17.74 13.98
C HIS A 79 8.68 17.84 13.74
N ASP A 80 9.15 19.04 13.41
CA ASP A 80 10.58 19.39 13.44
C ASP A 80 11.03 19.66 14.88
N VAL A 81 12.18 19.10 15.25
CA VAL A 81 12.78 19.30 16.58
C VAL A 81 14.29 19.39 16.45
N ASP A 82 14.90 20.23 17.31
CA ASP A 82 16.35 20.23 17.51
C ASP A 82 16.66 19.51 18.82
N VAL A 83 17.51 18.48 18.73
CA VAL A 83 17.88 17.63 19.88
C VAL A 83 19.34 17.84 20.20
N GLU A 84 19.67 18.07 21.48
CA GLU A 84 21.06 18.14 21.91
C GLU A 84 21.66 16.73 21.98
N VAL A 85 22.70 16.49 21.16
CA VAL A 85 23.47 15.24 21.14
C VAL A 85 24.93 15.62 21.27
N ASP A 86 25.60 15.15 22.32
CA ASP A 86 27.04 15.42 22.60
C ASP A 86 27.38 16.91 22.55
N GLY A 87 26.52 17.76 23.11
CA GLY A 87 26.68 19.21 23.19
C GLY A 87 26.45 19.97 21.89
N LYS A 88 25.84 19.33 20.87
CA LYS A 88 25.47 19.93 19.58
C LYS A 88 23.98 19.78 19.35
N MET A 89 23.36 20.83 18.82
CA MET A 89 21.98 20.76 18.35
C MET A 89 21.92 20.04 17.02
N VAL A 90 21.17 18.94 16.96
CA VAL A 90 21.00 18.10 15.79
C VAL A 90 19.55 18.20 15.30
N PRO A 91 19.31 18.64 14.06
CA PRO A 91 17.96 18.72 13.51
C PRO A 91 17.38 17.31 13.27
N MET A 92 16.28 17.01 13.94
CA MET A 92 15.54 15.76 13.81
C MET A 92 14.07 16.04 13.51
N GLY A 93 13.32 14.99 13.18
CA GLY A 93 11.88 15.09 12.95
C GLY A 93 11.16 13.78 13.21
N TYR A 94 9.89 13.87 13.57
CA TYR A 94 9.07 12.68 13.79
C TYR A 94 7.63 12.88 13.33
N ILE A 95 6.99 11.77 12.98
CA ILE A 95 5.54 11.68 12.77
C ILE A 95 4.91 11.11 14.04
N SER A 96 3.94 11.82 14.60
CA SER A 96 3.18 11.33 15.75
C SER A 96 1.85 10.69 15.32
N ASP A 97 1.54 9.52 15.87
CA ASP A 97 0.17 9.05 15.93
C ASP A 97 -0.55 9.94 16.96
N VAL A 98 -1.25 10.95 16.46
CA VAL A 98 -1.89 11.99 17.27
C VAL A 98 -2.95 11.43 18.23
N LYS A 99 -3.57 10.28 17.91
CA LYS A 99 -4.56 9.62 18.74
C LYS A 99 -3.94 8.90 19.92
N ASN A 100 -2.78 8.27 19.71
CA ASN A 100 -2.09 7.49 20.71
C ASN A 100 -1.00 8.31 21.42
N ASN A 101 -0.70 9.50 20.90
CA ASN A 101 0.35 10.40 21.41
C ASN A 101 1.69 9.66 21.53
N ASP A 102 2.04 8.95 20.44
CA ASP A 102 3.29 8.21 20.32
C ASP A 102 3.87 8.35 18.90
N VAL A 103 5.11 7.89 18.77
CA VAL A 103 5.86 7.81 17.50
C VAL A 103 6.13 6.36 17.22
N ARG A 104 5.79 5.88 16.01
CA ARG A 104 5.91 4.49 15.60
C ARG A 104 6.86 4.34 14.41
N THR A 105 7.54 3.21 14.34
CA THR A 105 8.38 2.89 13.16
C THR A 105 7.58 2.89 11.87
N GLU A 106 6.29 2.52 11.91
CA GLU A 106 5.36 2.62 10.78
C GLU A 106 5.30 4.06 10.23
N GLY A 107 4.91 5.04 11.04
CA GLY A 107 4.80 6.44 10.59
C GLY A 107 6.13 7.04 10.19
N GLN A 108 7.21 6.73 10.94
CA GLN A 108 8.55 7.21 10.63
C GLN A 108 9.00 6.71 9.24
N SER A 109 8.86 5.43 8.96
CA SER A 109 9.23 4.87 7.67
C SER A 109 8.33 5.37 6.55
N TYR A 110 7.02 5.53 6.77
CA TYR A 110 6.14 6.14 5.77
C TYR A 110 6.53 7.58 5.45
N ALA A 111 6.94 8.37 6.44
CA ALA A 111 7.45 9.72 6.19
C ALA A 111 8.74 9.70 5.35
N MET A 112 9.64 8.74 5.59
CA MET A 112 10.85 8.56 4.77
C MET A 112 10.49 8.14 3.35
N MET A 113 9.54 7.21 3.15
CA MET A 113 9.06 6.84 1.82
C MET A 113 8.45 8.05 1.09
N ILE A 114 7.59 8.84 1.73
CA ILE A 114 7.01 10.05 1.14
C ILE A 114 8.12 11.05 0.77
N ALA A 115 9.10 11.24 1.65
CA ALA A 115 10.21 12.14 1.42
C ALA A 115 11.04 11.72 0.19
N VAL A 116 11.35 10.42 0.04
CA VAL A 116 12.08 9.94 -1.14
C VAL A 116 11.24 10.06 -2.41
N GLN A 117 9.93 9.86 -2.35
CA GLN A 117 9.05 10.01 -3.51
C GLN A 117 8.91 11.49 -3.95
N LEU A 118 8.89 12.43 -3.00
CA LEU A 118 8.69 13.86 -3.27
C LEU A 118 9.98 14.68 -3.34
N ASP A 119 11.16 14.06 -3.38
CA ASP A 119 12.47 14.71 -3.48
C ASP A 119 12.80 15.66 -2.31
N LYS A 120 12.63 15.16 -1.11
CA LYS A 120 12.82 15.92 0.14
C LYS A 120 13.91 15.28 1.04
N PRO A 121 15.19 15.36 0.65
CA PRO A 121 16.27 14.68 1.38
C PRO A 121 16.45 15.21 2.82
N GLU A 122 16.19 16.49 3.08
CA GLU A 122 16.28 17.06 4.43
C GLU A 122 15.22 16.45 5.36
N LEU A 123 13.98 16.32 4.90
CA LEU A 123 12.90 15.66 5.67
C LEU A 123 13.26 14.20 5.94
N PHE A 124 13.76 13.48 4.91
CA PHE A 124 14.22 12.10 5.05
C PHE A 124 15.27 11.95 6.14
N ASN A 125 16.30 12.80 6.12
CA ASN A 125 17.39 12.75 7.08
C ASN A 125 16.95 13.13 8.50
N ARG A 126 16.06 14.12 8.66
CA ARG A 126 15.51 14.48 9.98
C ARG A 126 14.77 13.30 10.63
N VAL A 127 13.92 12.60 9.85
CA VAL A 127 13.15 11.45 10.33
C VAL A 127 14.08 10.25 10.61
N TRP A 128 15.07 10.01 9.75
CA TRP A 128 16.04 8.95 9.94
C TRP A 128 16.91 9.17 11.18
N ARG A 129 17.38 10.40 11.45
CA ARG A 129 18.11 10.76 12.68
C ARG A 129 17.29 10.47 13.94
N TRP A 130 15.99 10.89 13.93
CA TRP A 130 15.09 10.58 15.06
C TRP A 130 14.99 9.08 15.30
N SER A 131 14.73 8.32 14.26
CA SER A 131 14.57 6.87 14.33
C SER A 131 15.85 6.20 14.88
N LYS A 132 17.02 6.57 14.36
CA LYS A 132 18.30 6.06 14.82
C LYS A 132 18.60 6.45 16.29
N HIS A 133 18.27 7.68 16.67
CA HIS A 133 18.62 8.20 18.00
C HIS A 133 17.75 7.62 19.11
N TYR A 134 16.45 7.56 18.89
CA TYR A 134 15.50 7.20 19.95
C TYR A 134 14.96 5.77 19.86
N MET A 135 14.79 5.24 18.65
CA MET A 135 14.11 3.96 18.45
C MET A 135 15.09 2.81 18.25
N ARG A 136 16.21 3.02 17.55
CA ARG A 136 17.21 1.97 17.30
C ARG A 136 17.87 1.50 18.60
N HIS A 137 18.01 0.19 18.77
CA HIS A 137 18.81 -0.41 19.83
C HIS A 137 20.30 -0.35 19.45
N ASN A 138 20.97 0.69 19.94
CA ASN A 138 22.41 0.91 19.72
C ASN A 138 23.28 0.26 20.79
N GLU A 139 22.68 -0.16 21.90
CA GLU A 139 23.31 -0.89 22.98
C GLU A 139 23.59 -2.35 22.63
N ASP A 140 24.68 -2.91 23.16
CA ASP A 140 24.99 -4.35 22.98
C ASP A 140 23.86 -5.21 23.56
N GLY A 141 23.46 -6.22 22.80
CA GLY A 141 22.41 -7.14 23.22
C GLY A 141 21.66 -7.79 22.06
N PRO A 142 20.72 -8.70 22.35
CA PRO A 142 20.01 -9.45 21.30
C PRO A 142 19.25 -8.57 20.28
N SER A 143 18.73 -7.44 20.74
CA SER A 143 17.96 -6.49 19.87
C SER A 143 18.84 -5.48 19.15
N HIS A 144 20.19 -5.52 19.32
CA HIS A 144 21.09 -4.57 18.66
C HIS A 144 20.74 -4.39 17.17
N GLY A 145 20.64 -3.14 16.71
CA GLY A 145 20.34 -2.79 15.33
C GLY A 145 18.85 -2.80 14.95
N LEU A 146 17.97 -3.48 15.71
CA LEU A 146 16.53 -3.40 15.50
C LEU A 146 15.94 -2.12 16.12
N PHE A 147 14.73 -1.76 15.76
CA PHE A 147 14.04 -0.58 16.28
C PHE A 147 12.93 -0.94 17.26
N ALA A 148 12.86 -0.25 18.37
CA ALA A 148 11.68 -0.24 19.22
C ALA A 148 10.50 0.30 18.41
N TRP A 149 9.44 -0.47 18.22
CA TRP A 149 8.35 -0.11 17.30
C TRP A 149 7.61 1.17 17.72
N SER A 150 7.68 1.56 19.00
CA SER A 150 6.99 2.75 19.52
C SER A 150 7.77 3.44 20.63
N CYS A 151 7.75 4.78 20.58
CA CYS A 151 8.23 5.65 21.66
C CYS A 151 7.27 6.84 21.86
N ARG A 152 7.44 7.56 22.97
CA ARG A 152 6.77 8.85 23.19
C ARG A 152 7.41 9.94 22.32
N THR A 153 6.72 11.07 22.16
CA THR A 153 7.23 12.24 21.43
C THR A 153 8.51 12.85 22.06
N ASN A 154 8.82 12.50 23.29
CA ASN A 154 10.10 12.84 23.94
C ASN A 154 11.19 11.76 23.78
N GLY A 155 10.98 10.78 22.91
CA GLY A 155 11.92 9.70 22.62
C GLY A 155 11.93 8.52 23.59
N ARG A 156 11.18 8.57 24.71
CA ARG A 156 11.13 7.44 25.66
C ARG A 156 10.42 6.24 25.01
N ARG A 157 11.12 5.14 24.82
CA ARG A 157 10.56 3.89 24.30
C ARG A 157 9.38 3.42 25.15
N THR A 158 8.28 3.04 24.50
CA THR A 158 7.09 2.46 25.14
C THR A 158 7.06 0.95 25.00
N SER A 159 7.83 0.41 24.06
CA SER A 159 8.11 -1.01 23.87
C SER A 159 9.57 -1.18 23.47
N ASN A 160 10.17 -2.32 23.84
CA ASN A 160 11.51 -2.69 23.36
C ASN A 160 11.44 -3.71 22.20
N GLY A 161 10.25 -4.19 21.83
CA GLY A 161 10.07 -5.08 20.68
C GLY A 161 10.12 -4.31 19.37
N SER A 162 10.48 -4.98 18.30
CA SER A 162 10.41 -4.47 16.94
C SER A 162 9.12 -4.91 16.25
N ALA A 163 8.65 -4.11 15.29
CA ALA A 163 7.57 -4.45 14.37
C ALA A 163 8.14 -4.58 12.94
N SER A 164 7.80 -5.67 12.26
CA SER A 164 8.46 -6.00 11.00
C SER A 164 8.18 -5.02 9.88
N ASP A 165 6.99 -4.41 9.82
CA ASP A 165 6.59 -3.48 8.76
C ASP A 165 7.48 -2.24 8.68
N GLY A 166 7.76 -1.60 9.80
CA GLY A 166 8.64 -0.43 9.83
C GLY A 166 10.06 -0.74 9.35
N GLU A 167 10.60 -1.90 9.77
CA GLU A 167 11.93 -2.36 9.36
C GLU A 167 12.03 -2.58 7.84
N LEU A 168 10.99 -3.17 7.22
CA LEU A 168 10.93 -3.40 5.77
C LEU A 168 10.94 -2.08 4.99
N TYR A 169 10.17 -1.11 5.47
CA TYR A 169 10.12 0.21 4.86
C TYR A 169 11.45 0.94 5.03
N TYR A 170 12.06 0.96 6.22
CA TYR A 170 13.37 1.61 6.43
C TYR A 170 14.43 1.10 5.44
N VAL A 171 14.56 -0.22 5.27
CA VAL A 171 15.50 -0.80 4.30
C VAL A 171 15.20 -0.30 2.90
N THR A 172 13.94 -0.37 2.48
CA THR A 172 13.55 -0.01 1.11
C THR A 172 13.71 1.49 0.86
N ASP A 173 13.37 2.32 1.85
CA ASP A 173 13.52 3.77 1.80
C ASP A 173 14.99 4.17 1.61
N LEU A 174 15.89 3.56 2.36
CA LEU A 174 17.33 3.79 2.26
C LEU A 174 17.87 3.32 0.89
N LEU A 175 17.41 2.17 0.37
CA LEU A 175 17.80 1.70 -0.96
C LEU A 175 17.27 2.62 -2.07
N LEU A 176 16.04 3.11 -1.97
CA LEU A 176 15.49 4.10 -2.90
C LEU A 176 16.21 5.44 -2.79
N ALA A 177 16.51 5.90 -1.58
CA ALA A 177 17.32 7.10 -1.35
C ALA A 177 18.71 6.97 -1.97
N SER A 178 19.34 5.78 -1.87
CA SER A 178 20.62 5.52 -2.51
C SER A 178 20.55 5.60 -4.05
N ARG A 179 19.46 5.15 -4.65
CA ARG A 179 19.21 5.28 -6.10
C ARG A 179 18.98 6.73 -6.52
N ARG A 180 18.27 7.51 -5.68
CA ARG A 180 17.88 8.88 -6.00
C ARG A 180 18.99 9.90 -5.72
N TRP A 181 19.62 9.80 -4.54
CA TRP A 181 20.54 10.81 -4.02
C TRP A 181 21.97 10.26 -3.82
N GLY A 182 22.15 8.94 -3.73
CA GLY A 182 23.44 8.30 -3.43
C GLY A 182 23.81 8.49 -1.95
N SER A 183 24.33 9.69 -1.64
CA SER A 183 24.63 10.13 -0.27
C SER A 183 24.19 11.58 -0.11
N TYR A 184 23.75 11.94 1.06
CA TYR A 184 23.35 13.31 1.39
C TYR A 184 23.66 13.61 2.86
N GLU A 185 24.30 14.75 3.14
CA GLU A 185 24.84 15.10 4.46
C GLU A 185 25.77 13.99 4.98
N GLU A 186 25.54 13.48 6.21
CA GLU A 186 26.37 12.44 6.84
C GLU A 186 26.02 11.01 6.39
N PHE A 187 24.95 10.80 5.62
CA PHE A 187 24.45 9.47 5.30
C PHE A 187 24.86 8.98 3.92
N ASN A 188 25.50 7.82 3.88
CA ASN A 188 25.60 6.98 2.71
C ASN A 188 24.44 5.97 2.77
N TYR A 189 23.35 6.24 2.05
CA TYR A 189 22.11 5.47 2.18
C TYR A 189 22.26 3.98 1.83
N LEU A 190 23.15 3.63 0.88
CA LEU A 190 23.41 2.22 0.59
C LEU A 190 24.08 1.52 1.78
N ALA A 191 25.07 2.17 2.40
CA ALA A 191 25.74 1.61 3.57
C ALA A 191 24.79 1.47 4.76
N GLU A 192 23.93 2.47 5.00
CA GLU A 192 22.88 2.41 6.03
C GLU A 192 21.92 1.23 5.80
N ALA A 193 21.47 1.03 4.55
CA ALA A 193 20.58 -0.10 4.20
C ALA A 193 21.27 -1.46 4.39
N GLN A 194 22.55 -1.58 4.01
CA GLN A 194 23.33 -2.81 4.16
C GLN A 194 23.57 -3.15 5.64
N GLU A 195 23.85 -2.15 6.47
CA GLU A 195 23.97 -2.31 7.92
C GLU A 195 22.66 -2.84 8.51
N LEU A 196 21.53 -2.19 8.20
CA LEU A 196 20.22 -2.62 8.70
C LEU A 196 19.86 -4.03 8.20
N LEU A 197 20.09 -4.35 6.93
CA LEU A 197 19.89 -5.70 6.41
C LEU A 197 20.75 -6.75 7.17
N ASN A 198 21.98 -6.44 7.53
CA ASN A 198 22.80 -7.31 8.33
C ASN A 198 22.17 -7.56 9.72
N ASP A 199 21.67 -6.50 10.35
CA ASP A 199 21.01 -6.59 11.65
C ASP A 199 19.74 -7.46 11.59
N LEU A 200 18.94 -7.31 10.53
CA LEU A 200 17.68 -8.05 10.33
C LEU A 200 17.89 -9.56 10.06
N PHE A 201 19.05 -9.95 9.50
CA PHE A 201 19.38 -11.33 9.14
C PHE A 201 20.34 -12.03 10.09
N SER A 202 20.83 -11.36 11.15
CA SER A 202 21.85 -11.88 12.06
C SER A 202 21.34 -12.36 13.42
N LYS A 203 20.02 -12.37 13.64
CA LYS A 203 19.45 -12.75 14.95
C LYS A 203 19.38 -14.26 15.08
N ASP A 204 19.94 -14.78 16.18
CA ASP A 204 20.12 -16.20 16.44
C ASP A 204 19.13 -16.79 17.45
N GLY A 205 18.13 -16.03 17.88
CA GLY A 205 17.15 -16.44 18.90
C GLY A 205 17.58 -16.13 20.34
N THR A 206 18.78 -15.61 20.55
CA THR A 206 19.24 -15.20 21.88
C THR A 206 18.28 -14.17 22.48
N GLY A 207 17.93 -14.34 23.75
CA GLY A 207 16.96 -13.47 24.44
C GLY A 207 15.55 -13.50 23.85
N GLY A 208 15.25 -14.45 22.95
CA GLY A 208 13.98 -14.56 22.25
C GLY A 208 13.87 -13.67 21.01
N VAL A 209 14.94 -12.97 20.61
CA VAL A 209 14.96 -12.12 19.42
C VAL A 209 15.34 -12.96 18.20
N THR A 210 14.51 -12.95 17.16
CA THR A 210 14.69 -13.73 15.93
C THR A 210 14.88 -12.83 14.72
N ASN A 211 15.28 -13.41 13.60
CA ASN A 211 15.24 -12.68 12.33
C ASN A 211 13.83 -12.20 12.02
N ILE A 212 13.72 -11.11 11.30
CA ILE A 212 12.45 -10.59 10.76
C ILE A 212 11.82 -11.58 9.77
N ILE A 213 12.64 -12.41 9.14
CA ILE A 213 12.24 -13.37 8.12
C ILE A 213 12.27 -14.78 8.69
N ASN A 214 11.19 -15.51 8.51
CA ASN A 214 11.17 -16.96 8.70
C ASN A 214 11.85 -17.61 7.49
N MET A 215 13.06 -18.12 7.69
CA MET A 215 13.89 -18.66 6.61
C MET A 215 13.40 -20.00 6.06
N ASP A 216 12.56 -20.73 6.80
CA ASP A 216 12.01 -22.01 6.35
C ASP A 216 10.94 -21.83 5.27
N VAL A 217 10.10 -20.81 5.44
CA VAL A 217 8.99 -20.50 4.52
C VAL A 217 9.26 -19.28 3.64
N LYS A 218 10.36 -18.55 3.89
CA LYS A 218 10.70 -17.29 3.19
C LYS A 218 9.59 -16.25 3.26
N LEU A 219 9.07 -16.01 4.45
CA LEU A 219 8.02 -15.04 4.73
C LEU A 219 8.40 -14.17 5.93
N ILE A 220 7.79 -13.01 6.01
CA ILE A 220 8.00 -12.05 7.10
C ILE A 220 7.25 -12.50 8.34
N ASN A 221 7.91 -12.50 9.49
CA ASN A 221 7.30 -12.71 10.79
C ASN A 221 6.46 -11.47 11.19
N PHE A 222 5.41 -11.67 11.97
CA PHE A 222 4.64 -10.53 12.52
C PHE A 222 5.56 -9.59 13.34
N CYS A 223 6.31 -10.17 14.29
CA CYS A 223 7.42 -9.48 14.95
C CYS A 223 8.63 -10.43 15.04
N PRO A 224 9.87 -9.90 15.11
CA PRO A 224 11.08 -10.69 15.21
C PRO A 224 11.34 -11.15 16.66
N ASP A 225 10.38 -11.82 17.26
CA ASP A 225 10.50 -12.41 18.61
C ASP A 225 9.89 -13.82 18.65
N SER A 226 10.37 -14.64 19.57
CA SER A 226 10.00 -16.06 19.69
C SER A 226 8.53 -16.33 20.00
N ARG A 227 7.74 -15.33 20.35
CA ARG A 227 6.29 -15.43 20.60
C ARG A 227 5.49 -15.06 19.36
N SER A 228 6.01 -14.13 18.54
CA SER A 228 5.30 -13.52 17.43
C SER A 228 5.86 -13.91 16.06
N ASN A 229 6.90 -14.77 16.00
CA ASN A 229 7.48 -15.29 14.76
C ASN A 229 6.78 -16.54 14.21
N LEU A 230 5.63 -16.90 14.77
CA LEU A 230 4.84 -18.06 14.37
C LEU A 230 3.70 -17.74 13.41
N TRP A 231 3.43 -16.45 13.18
CA TRP A 231 2.40 -15.96 12.28
C TRP A 231 2.85 -14.67 11.59
N THR A 232 2.03 -14.15 10.71
CA THR A 232 2.33 -12.99 9.90
C THR A 232 1.10 -12.09 9.69
N ASP A 233 1.32 -10.94 9.07
CA ASP A 233 0.31 -10.02 8.57
C ASP A 233 0.39 -9.97 7.03
N PRO A 234 -0.70 -10.16 6.28
CA PRO A 234 -0.69 -10.04 4.82
C PRO A 234 -0.15 -8.72 4.30
N SER A 235 -0.31 -7.62 5.04
CA SER A 235 0.18 -6.31 4.65
C SER A 235 1.71 -6.16 4.75
N TYR A 236 2.39 -7.05 5.48
CA TYR A 236 3.85 -7.06 5.61
C TYR A 236 4.54 -7.74 4.42
N HIS A 237 3.79 -8.37 3.51
CA HIS A 237 4.34 -9.03 2.34
C HIS A 237 4.38 -8.07 1.15
N LEU A 238 5.58 -7.55 0.89
CA LEU A 238 5.88 -6.49 -0.06
C LEU A 238 6.83 -7.01 -1.16
N PRO A 239 6.35 -7.87 -2.09
CA PRO A 239 7.23 -8.50 -3.09
C PRO A 239 8.04 -7.50 -3.90
N ALA A 240 7.47 -6.33 -4.23
CA ALA A 240 8.19 -5.26 -4.92
C ALA A 240 9.39 -4.72 -4.13
N PHE A 241 9.32 -4.68 -2.81
CA PHE A 241 10.44 -4.26 -1.96
C PHE A 241 11.59 -5.26 -2.04
N TYR A 242 11.28 -6.57 -1.98
CA TYR A 242 12.30 -7.61 -2.04
C TYR A 242 12.99 -7.66 -3.41
N GLU A 243 12.29 -7.32 -4.48
CA GLU A 243 12.93 -7.13 -5.80
C GLU A 243 13.90 -5.94 -5.78
N ILE A 244 13.51 -4.80 -5.15
CA ILE A 244 14.42 -3.65 -4.95
C ILE A 244 15.67 -4.07 -4.15
N TRP A 245 15.49 -4.87 -3.09
CA TRP A 245 16.61 -5.38 -2.29
C TRP A 245 17.55 -6.22 -3.15
N ALA A 246 17.00 -7.15 -3.96
CA ALA A 246 17.76 -7.99 -4.86
C ALA A 246 18.54 -7.20 -5.91
N GLU A 247 18.02 -6.07 -6.36
CA GLU A 247 18.66 -5.24 -7.39
C GLU A 247 19.69 -4.27 -6.81
N THR A 248 19.51 -3.81 -5.56
CA THR A 248 20.20 -2.62 -5.05
C THR A 248 21.11 -2.88 -3.86
N ALA A 249 20.79 -3.81 -2.97
CA ALA A 249 21.51 -3.99 -1.71
C ALA A 249 22.97 -4.42 -1.90
N LYS A 250 23.28 -5.24 -2.90
CA LYS A 250 24.64 -5.71 -3.22
C LYS A 250 25.37 -6.28 -2.01
N ASP A 251 24.65 -7.05 -1.20
CA ASP A 251 25.13 -7.61 0.06
C ASP A 251 25.31 -9.15 0.01
N GLY A 252 25.17 -9.73 -1.19
CA GLY A 252 25.32 -11.16 -1.45
C GLY A 252 24.08 -12.02 -1.14
N ARG A 253 22.93 -11.39 -0.81
CA ARG A 253 21.66 -12.06 -0.51
C ARG A 253 20.63 -11.96 -1.63
N GLU A 254 21.03 -11.54 -2.84
CA GLU A 254 20.12 -11.28 -3.96
C GLU A 254 19.21 -12.45 -4.30
N ALA A 255 19.71 -13.69 -4.19
CA ALA A 255 18.92 -14.90 -4.42
C ALA A 255 17.83 -15.07 -3.35
N ILE A 256 18.15 -14.82 -2.08
CA ILE A 256 17.21 -14.90 -0.96
C ILE A 256 16.11 -13.86 -1.14
N TYR A 257 16.42 -12.64 -1.55
CA TYR A 257 15.43 -11.58 -1.77
C TYR A 257 14.45 -11.92 -2.89
N ARG A 258 14.93 -12.56 -3.98
CA ARG A 258 14.04 -13.05 -5.04
C ARG A 258 13.12 -14.18 -4.56
N GLU A 259 13.65 -15.12 -3.76
CA GLU A 259 12.83 -16.16 -3.13
C GLU A 259 11.77 -15.57 -2.20
N LEU A 260 12.11 -14.50 -1.43
CA LEU A 260 11.14 -13.77 -0.61
C LEU A 260 10.03 -13.14 -1.46
N ALA A 261 10.38 -12.51 -2.58
CA ALA A 261 9.40 -11.91 -3.48
C ALA A 261 8.42 -12.94 -4.03
N ASP A 262 8.93 -14.08 -4.51
CA ASP A 262 8.10 -15.14 -5.05
C ASP A 262 7.24 -15.82 -3.96
N SER A 263 7.81 -16.05 -2.77
CA SER A 263 7.09 -16.61 -1.61
C SER A 263 5.99 -15.67 -1.13
N ALA A 264 6.25 -14.35 -1.10
CA ALA A 264 5.27 -13.34 -0.74
C ALA A 264 4.08 -13.30 -1.72
N ARG A 265 4.33 -13.37 -3.04
CA ARG A 265 3.26 -13.48 -4.05
C ARG A 265 2.43 -14.74 -3.82
N ALA A 266 3.07 -15.89 -3.70
CA ALA A 266 2.40 -17.16 -3.45
C ALA A 266 1.63 -17.19 -2.12
N TYR A 267 2.14 -16.54 -1.09
CA TYR A 267 1.44 -16.39 0.20
C TYR A 267 0.19 -15.53 0.05
N LEU A 268 0.26 -14.38 -0.62
CA LEU A 268 -0.89 -13.49 -0.83
C LEU A 268 -2.02 -14.19 -1.59
N HIS A 269 -1.73 -15.14 -2.47
CA HIS A 269 -2.76 -15.99 -3.11
C HIS A 269 -3.53 -16.82 -2.08
N ARG A 270 -2.86 -17.32 -1.04
CA ARG A 270 -3.48 -18.17 0.00
C ARG A 270 -4.17 -17.35 1.09
N ALA A 271 -3.64 -16.16 1.41
CA ALA A 271 -4.16 -15.31 2.47
C ALA A 271 -5.43 -14.56 2.05
N CYS A 272 -5.65 -14.34 0.75
CA CYS A 272 -6.88 -13.71 0.26
C CYS A 272 -7.97 -14.76 0.03
N ASP A 273 -9.19 -14.46 0.49
CA ASP A 273 -10.35 -15.32 0.22
C ASP A 273 -10.54 -15.48 -1.29
N PRO A 274 -10.67 -16.72 -1.80
CA PRO A 274 -10.70 -16.97 -3.24
C PRO A 274 -11.96 -16.45 -3.96
N VAL A 275 -13.03 -16.17 -3.21
CA VAL A 275 -14.30 -15.66 -3.75
C VAL A 275 -14.35 -14.14 -3.68
N THR A 276 -14.02 -13.57 -2.52
CA THR A 276 -14.18 -12.14 -2.25
C THR A 276 -12.92 -11.30 -2.53
N GLY A 277 -11.74 -11.92 -2.50
CA GLY A 277 -10.46 -11.22 -2.54
C GLY A 277 -10.05 -10.56 -1.21
N ILE A 278 -10.90 -10.64 -0.19
CA ILE A 278 -10.63 -10.02 1.11
C ILE A 278 -9.59 -10.84 1.88
N ASN A 279 -8.65 -10.17 2.52
CA ASN A 279 -7.63 -10.79 3.36
C ASN A 279 -7.89 -10.54 4.85
N PRO A 280 -7.45 -11.43 5.75
CA PRO A 280 -7.46 -11.16 7.18
C PRO A 280 -6.40 -10.11 7.54
N ASP A 281 -6.52 -9.54 8.73
CA ASP A 281 -5.50 -8.68 9.34
C ASP A 281 -4.24 -9.51 9.70
N GLN A 282 -4.43 -10.70 10.25
CA GLN A 282 -3.35 -11.60 10.60
C GLN A 282 -3.67 -13.03 10.18
N SER A 283 -2.65 -13.78 9.78
CA SER A 283 -2.79 -15.19 9.41
C SER A 283 -1.56 -16.03 9.77
N GLN A 284 -1.72 -17.33 9.68
CA GLN A 284 -0.60 -18.27 9.63
C GLN A 284 0.15 -18.15 8.30
N PHE A 285 1.35 -18.70 8.20
CA PHE A 285 2.16 -18.68 6.96
C PHE A 285 1.54 -19.49 5.80
N ASP A 286 0.60 -20.36 6.06
CA ASP A 286 -0.17 -21.06 5.03
C ASP A 286 -1.38 -20.25 4.50
N GLY A 287 -1.62 -19.06 5.05
CA GLY A 287 -2.73 -18.17 4.71
C GLY A 287 -3.98 -18.36 5.59
N THR A 288 -4.00 -19.35 6.49
CA THR A 288 -5.13 -19.56 7.41
C THR A 288 -5.28 -18.36 8.34
N PRO A 289 -6.44 -17.69 8.39
CA PRO A 289 -6.67 -16.54 9.25
C PRO A 289 -6.45 -16.87 10.73
N ASN A 290 -5.80 -15.99 11.47
CA ASN A 290 -5.75 -16.08 12.92
C ASN A 290 -7.17 -15.95 13.50
N ARG A 291 -7.41 -16.53 14.67
CA ARG A 291 -8.74 -16.54 15.28
C ARG A 291 -9.27 -15.11 15.49
N GLY A 292 -10.39 -14.80 14.84
CA GLY A 292 -11.03 -13.50 14.92
C GLY A 292 -10.39 -12.42 14.07
N SER A 293 -9.42 -12.75 13.23
CA SER A 293 -8.82 -11.84 12.28
C SER A 293 -9.79 -11.58 11.12
N GLU A 294 -10.07 -10.33 10.86
CA GLU A 294 -10.96 -9.83 9.82
C GLU A 294 -10.24 -8.68 9.07
N PHE A 295 -10.86 -8.17 8.02
CA PHE A 295 -10.32 -7.07 7.26
C PHE A 295 -10.56 -5.72 7.95
N HIS A 296 -9.51 -5.07 8.40
CA HIS A 296 -9.52 -3.71 8.96
C HIS A 296 -8.09 -3.12 9.03
N TYR A 297 -7.95 -1.82 9.16
CA TYR A 297 -6.66 -1.09 9.32
C TYR A 297 -5.51 -1.63 8.47
N ASP A 298 -4.62 -2.47 9.03
CA ASP A 298 -3.43 -2.96 8.35
C ASP A 298 -3.78 -3.71 7.05
N SER A 299 -4.91 -4.40 7.04
CA SER A 299 -5.44 -5.06 5.84
C SER A 299 -5.68 -4.08 4.68
N TRP A 300 -5.97 -2.80 4.94
CA TRP A 300 -6.20 -1.80 3.89
C TRP A 300 -4.98 -1.56 3.01
N ARG A 301 -3.78 -1.83 3.50
CA ARG A 301 -2.53 -1.68 2.75
C ARG A 301 -2.39 -2.71 1.62
N VAL A 302 -3.00 -3.89 1.79
CA VAL A 302 -2.81 -5.03 0.87
C VAL A 302 -3.19 -4.73 -0.58
N PRO A 303 -4.34 -4.09 -0.91
CA PRO A 303 -4.65 -3.70 -2.28
C PRO A 303 -3.59 -2.80 -2.91
N MET A 304 -3.10 -1.81 -2.16
CA MET A 304 -2.07 -0.87 -2.62
C MET A 304 -0.71 -1.56 -2.80
N ASN A 305 -0.32 -2.46 -1.89
CA ASN A 305 0.92 -3.23 -2.00
C ASN A 305 0.94 -4.11 -3.26
N LYS A 306 -0.22 -4.69 -3.62
CA LYS A 306 -0.37 -5.43 -4.88
C LYS A 306 -0.31 -4.52 -6.11
N ALA A 307 -0.93 -3.35 -6.05
CA ALA A 307 -0.87 -2.36 -7.12
C ALA A 307 0.58 -1.86 -7.35
N MET A 308 1.37 -1.73 -6.29
CA MET A 308 2.80 -1.43 -6.38
C MET A 308 3.56 -2.53 -7.12
N ASP A 309 3.41 -3.80 -6.73
CA ASP A 309 4.08 -4.92 -7.40
C ASP A 309 3.64 -5.07 -8.86
N PHE A 310 2.35 -4.87 -9.14
CA PHE A 310 1.80 -4.86 -10.49
C PHE A 310 2.43 -3.76 -11.37
N THR A 311 2.49 -2.54 -10.85
CA THR A 311 2.99 -1.40 -11.63
C THR A 311 4.51 -1.39 -11.78
N TRP A 312 5.25 -1.89 -10.79
CA TRP A 312 6.71 -1.91 -10.85
C TRP A 312 7.24 -3.13 -11.59
N TYR A 313 6.82 -4.35 -11.22
CA TYR A 313 7.42 -5.59 -11.71
C TYR A 313 6.50 -6.45 -12.58
N HIS A 314 5.19 -6.39 -12.39
CA HIS A 314 4.20 -7.11 -13.21
C HIS A 314 4.35 -8.65 -13.23
N LYS A 315 5.05 -9.22 -12.24
CA LYS A 315 5.39 -10.66 -12.23
C LYS A 315 4.22 -11.57 -11.86
N ASP A 316 3.19 -11.04 -11.21
CA ASP A 316 1.99 -11.78 -10.77
C ASP A 316 0.70 -11.16 -11.34
N ALA A 317 0.82 -10.53 -12.49
CA ALA A 317 -0.20 -9.64 -13.05
C ALA A 317 -1.56 -10.32 -13.30
N GLN A 318 -1.57 -11.57 -13.73
CA GLN A 318 -2.83 -12.28 -13.98
C GLN A 318 -3.63 -12.42 -12.69
N TRP A 319 -3.03 -12.95 -11.64
CA TRP A 319 -3.70 -13.12 -10.36
C TRP A 319 -4.08 -11.77 -9.72
N GLN A 320 -3.20 -10.78 -9.79
CA GLN A 320 -3.46 -9.44 -9.27
C GLN A 320 -4.65 -8.77 -9.98
N THR A 321 -4.82 -9.01 -11.28
CA THR A 321 -6.00 -8.54 -12.04
C THR A 321 -7.28 -9.24 -11.57
N GLU A 322 -7.26 -10.56 -11.43
CA GLU A 322 -8.39 -11.34 -10.93
C GLU A 322 -8.76 -10.96 -9.49
N TYR A 323 -7.74 -10.76 -8.64
CA TYR A 323 -7.89 -10.26 -7.27
C TYR A 323 -8.61 -8.90 -7.25
N ALA A 324 -8.11 -7.93 -8.00
CA ALA A 324 -8.66 -6.58 -8.02
C ALA A 324 -10.13 -6.56 -8.46
N GLN A 325 -10.50 -7.36 -9.47
CA GLN A 325 -11.89 -7.52 -9.92
C GLN A 325 -12.78 -8.12 -8.82
N LYS A 326 -12.32 -9.20 -8.17
CA LYS A 326 -13.08 -9.85 -7.09
C LYS A 326 -13.28 -8.89 -5.92
N PHE A 327 -12.22 -8.22 -5.50
CA PHE A 327 -12.22 -7.29 -4.37
C PHE A 327 -13.16 -6.10 -4.62
N GLN A 328 -13.08 -5.47 -5.79
CA GLN A 328 -14.01 -4.41 -6.18
C GLN A 328 -15.46 -4.92 -6.25
N ASN A 329 -15.72 -6.02 -6.96
CA ASN A 329 -17.07 -6.56 -7.08
C ASN A 329 -17.68 -6.91 -5.72
N THR A 330 -16.87 -7.41 -4.78
CA THR A 330 -17.36 -7.75 -3.44
C THR A 330 -17.73 -6.50 -2.65
N ILE A 331 -16.89 -5.49 -2.64
CA ILE A 331 -17.11 -4.31 -1.79
C ILE A 331 -17.97 -3.29 -2.52
N LEU A 332 -17.57 -2.85 -3.72
CA LEU A 332 -18.29 -1.80 -4.45
C LEU A 332 -19.61 -2.28 -5.02
N GLY A 333 -19.69 -3.55 -5.43
CA GLY A 333 -20.93 -4.15 -5.91
C GLY A 333 -22.01 -4.33 -4.82
N ARG A 334 -21.60 -4.45 -3.56
CA ARG A 334 -22.55 -4.60 -2.42
C ARG A 334 -22.90 -3.29 -1.75
N TYR A 335 -21.90 -2.37 -1.62
CA TYR A 335 -22.02 -1.20 -0.76
C TYR A 335 -21.94 0.13 -1.52
N GLY A 336 -21.72 0.08 -2.84
CA GLY A 336 -21.52 1.29 -3.66
C GLY A 336 -20.14 1.91 -3.48
N ILE A 337 -19.88 2.99 -4.24
CA ILE A 337 -18.57 3.63 -4.29
C ILE A 337 -18.40 4.67 -3.19
N THR A 338 -19.47 5.36 -2.81
CA THR A 338 -19.41 6.55 -1.96
C THR A 338 -19.66 6.28 -0.46
N GLU A 339 -20.03 5.03 -0.11
CA GLU A 339 -20.51 4.73 1.25
C GLU A 339 -20.00 3.39 1.80
N PHE A 340 -19.12 2.65 1.07
CA PHE A 340 -18.64 1.38 1.59
C PHE A 340 -17.88 1.59 2.90
N PRO A 341 -18.14 0.72 3.91
CA PRO A 341 -17.47 0.82 5.20
C PRO A 341 -16.02 0.33 5.11
N ASP A 342 -15.31 0.46 6.20
CA ASP A 342 -13.88 0.21 6.30
C ASP A 342 -13.51 -1.10 7.02
N GLN A 343 -14.50 -1.94 7.35
CA GLN A 343 -14.28 -3.19 8.06
C GLN A 343 -15.20 -4.30 7.57
N PHE A 344 -14.63 -5.45 7.24
CA PHE A 344 -15.35 -6.59 6.67
C PHE A 344 -14.91 -7.92 7.28
N ALA A 345 -15.85 -8.85 7.40
CA ALA A 345 -15.56 -10.27 7.49
C ALA A 345 -15.03 -10.77 6.13
N LEU A 346 -14.35 -11.92 6.11
CA LEU A 346 -13.72 -12.43 4.88
C LEU A 346 -14.73 -12.80 3.77
N ASN A 347 -16.00 -13.08 4.14
CA ASN A 347 -17.08 -13.30 3.18
C ASN A 347 -17.64 -12.01 2.56
N GLY A 348 -17.11 -10.85 2.95
CA GLY A 348 -17.51 -9.54 2.45
C GLY A 348 -18.69 -8.90 3.20
N ASP A 349 -19.20 -9.50 4.26
CA ASP A 349 -20.18 -8.87 5.12
C ASP A 349 -19.51 -7.80 6.00
N VAL A 350 -20.23 -6.72 6.30
CA VAL A 350 -19.74 -5.68 7.20
C VAL A 350 -19.50 -6.28 8.59
N SER A 351 -18.36 -6.01 9.16
CA SER A 351 -17.99 -6.46 10.49
C SER A 351 -17.81 -5.28 11.44
N ALA A 352 -18.39 -5.38 12.63
CA ALA A 352 -18.28 -4.41 13.71
C ALA A 352 -17.59 -5.02 14.95
N ARG A 353 -16.67 -5.98 14.74
CA ARG A 353 -15.96 -6.63 15.85
C ARG A 353 -15.07 -5.66 16.61
N PRO A 354 -14.87 -5.91 17.92
CA PRO A 354 -13.94 -5.13 18.71
C PRO A 354 -12.53 -5.20 18.12
N MET A 355 -11.88 -4.08 18.08
CA MET A 355 -10.44 -4.04 17.85
C MET A 355 -9.72 -4.71 19.02
N GLY A 356 -8.49 -5.23 18.78
CA GLY A 356 -7.65 -5.82 19.82
C GLY A 356 -7.59 -4.96 21.09
N GLY A 357 -7.57 -5.62 22.25
CA GLY A 357 -7.61 -4.94 23.55
C GLY A 357 -9.00 -4.52 24.04
N GLY A 358 -10.09 -5.03 23.43
CA GLY A 358 -11.46 -4.75 23.84
C GLY A 358 -11.96 -3.36 23.47
N ARG A 359 -11.26 -2.64 22.62
CA ARG A 359 -11.71 -1.35 22.08
C ARG A 359 -12.62 -1.60 20.88
N TRP A 360 -13.80 -0.99 20.91
CA TRP A 360 -14.70 -0.97 19.77
C TRP A 360 -14.41 0.24 18.91
N ARG A 361 -14.44 0.07 17.61
CA ARG A 361 -14.69 1.20 16.73
C ARG A 361 -16.16 1.56 16.89
N PRO A 362 -16.48 2.74 17.45
CA PRO A 362 -17.89 3.06 17.72
C PRO A 362 -18.71 3.18 16.44
N ASN A 363 -18.08 3.59 15.33
CA ASN A 363 -18.74 3.76 14.05
C ASN A 363 -17.84 3.21 12.92
N LEU A 364 -18.46 2.48 12.00
CA LEU A 364 -17.87 2.17 10.70
C LEU A 364 -17.85 3.46 9.86
N ARG A 365 -16.79 3.66 9.08
CA ARG A 365 -16.63 4.87 8.26
C ARG A 365 -16.31 4.52 6.83
N HIS A 366 -16.55 5.46 5.96
CA HIS A 366 -15.98 5.51 4.63
C HIS A 366 -14.58 6.14 4.75
N SER A 367 -13.62 5.41 5.36
CA SER A 367 -12.30 5.92 5.71
C SER A 367 -11.51 6.32 4.48
N ILE A 368 -11.02 7.57 4.45
CA ILE A 368 -10.30 8.14 3.30
C ILE A 368 -9.06 7.31 2.95
N GLY A 369 -8.35 6.78 3.94
CA GLY A 369 -7.21 5.89 3.74
C GLY A 369 -7.60 4.62 3.00
N PHE A 370 -8.69 3.95 3.43
CA PHE A 370 -9.16 2.75 2.74
C PHE A 370 -9.72 3.05 1.34
N VAL A 371 -10.45 4.15 1.17
CA VAL A 371 -10.90 4.61 -0.16
C VAL A 371 -9.71 4.82 -1.09
N GLY A 372 -8.64 5.41 -0.59
CA GLY A 372 -7.40 5.61 -1.33
C GLY A 372 -6.79 4.28 -1.79
N THR A 373 -6.58 3.35 -0.87
CA THR A 373 -5.97 2.06 -1.21
C THR A 373 -6.88 1.20 -2.11
N MET A 374 -8.21 1.24 -1.90
CA MET A 374 -9.19 0.65 -2.81
C MET A 374 -9.06 1.22 -4.23
N ALA A 375 -8.90 2.53 -4.37
CA ALA A 375 -8.78 3.18 -5.68
C ALA A 375 -7.54 2.74 -6.45
N THR A 376 -6.45 2.34 -5.77
CA THR A 376 -5.25 1.82 -6.44
C THR A 376 -5.51 0.51 -7.20
N THR A 377 -6.56 -0.25 -6.86
CA THR A 377 -6.95 -1.46 -7.59
C THR A 377 -7.31 -1.17 -9.05
N ALA A 378 -7.69 0.06 -9.39
CA ALA A 378 -7.93 0.51 -10.76
C ALA A 378 -6.68 0.42 -11.67
N LEU A 379 -5.48 0.37 -11.09
CA LEU A 379 -4.24 0.16 -11.84
C LEU A 379 -4.09 -1.28 -12.34
N MET A 380 -4.75 -2.25 -11.67
CA MET A 380 -4.58 -3.68 -11.90
C MET A 380 -5.66 -4.33 -12.77
N CYS A 381 -6.86 -3.76 -12.86
CA CYS A 381 -7.97 -4.37 -13.60
C CYS A 381 -8.71 -3.36 -14.48
N ASP A 382 -9.46 -3.89 -15.46
CA ASP A 382 -10.45 -3.13 -16.22
C ASP A 382 -11.84 -3.43 -15.61
N SER A 383 -12.42 -2.47 -14.92
CA SER A 383 -13.67 -2.60 -14.20
C SER A 383 -14.56 -1.38 -14.42
N GLU A 384 -15.86 -1.59 -14.41
CA GLU A 384 -16.86 -0.52 -14.51
C GLU A 384 -16.80 0.49 -13.36
N TYR A 385 -16.26 0.10 -12.20
CA TYR A 385 -16.12 0.97 -11.04
C TYR A 385 -14.95 1.93 -11.13
N ASN A 386 -13.91 1.61 -11.91
CA ASN A 386 -12.60 2.27 -11.84
C ASN A 386 -12.68 3.80 -11.97
N GLN A 387 -13.39 4.30 -12.99
CA GLN A 387 -13.41 5.75 -13.25
C GLN A 387 -14.11 6.52 -12.14
N GLU A 388 -15.26 6.02 -11.70
CA GLU A 388 -16.04 6.65 -10.64
C GLU A 388 -15.33 6.56 -9.29
N LEU A 389 -14.77 5.40 -8.95
CA LEU A 389 -13.99 5.18 -7.74
C LEU A 389 -12.80 6.12 -7.62
N VAL A 390 -11.98 6.24 -8.68
CA VAL A 390 -10.80 7.12 -8.64
C VAL A 390 -11.19 8.58 -8.64
N LYS A 391 -12.25 8.99 -9.35
CA LYS A 391 -12.78 10.36 -9.28
C LYS A 391 -13.36 10.67 -7.90
N HIS A 392 -14.09 9.74 -7.31
CA HIS A 392 -14.60 9.88 -5.95
C HIS A 392 -13.44 10.05 -4.96
N MET A 393 -12.47 9.14 -4.97
CA MET A 393 -11.27 9.24 -4.13
C MET A 393 -10.59 10.61 -4.30
N PHE A 394 -10.35 11.05 -5.53
CA PHE A 394 -9.67 12.33 -5.80
C PHE A 394 -10.45 13.54 -5.29
N SER A 395 -11.78 13.47 -5.22
CA SER A 395 -12.66 14.54 -4.72
C SER A 395 -12.71 14.67 -3.20
N LEU A 396 -12.29 13.62 -2.47
CA LEU A 396 -12.36 13.61 -1.00
C LEU A 396 -11.39 14.63 -0.41
N LYS A 397 -11.82 15.26 0.68
CA LYS A 397 -10.99 16.11 1.52
C LYS A 397 -10.59 15.34 2.78
N HIS A 398 -9.36 15.54 3.21
CA HIS A 398 -8.91 14.99 4.49
C HIS A 398 -9.28 15.95 5.61
N GLU A 399 -10.45 15.76 6.16
CA GLU A 399 -11.06 16.59 7.21
C GLU A 399 -11.77 15.70 8.25
N PRO A 400 -12.07 16.20 9.45
CA PRO A 400 -12.80 15.43 10.47
C PRO A 400 -14.15 14.94 9.94
N TYR A 401 -14.49 13.68 10.29
CA TYR A 401 -15.80 13.12 10.02
C TYR A 401 -16.88 13.81 10.89
N GLU A 402 -18.17 13.62 10.55
CA GLU A 402 -19.30 14.24 11.26
C GLU A 402 -19.29 13.98 12.77
N ASP A 403 -18.79 12.83 13.22
CA ASP A 403 -18.65 12.47 14.63
C ASP A 403 -17.38 13.04 15.30
N GLY A 404 -16.64 13.89 14.60
CA GLY A 404 -15.40 14.49 15.06
C GLY A 404 -14.18 13.59 15.03
N TYR A 405 -14.29 12.35 14.53
CA TYR A 405 -13.13 11.49 14.31
C TYR A 405 -12.25 12.03 13.19
N TYR A 406 -10.96 12.07 13.43
CA TYR A 406 -9.98 12.51 12.45
C TYR A 406 -8.67 11.74 12.64
N ASP A 407 -8.22 11.09 11.60
CA ASP A 407 -6.97 10.32 11.62
C ASP A 407 -6.00 10.86 10.58
N ILE A 408 -5.29 11.92 10.97
CA ILE A 408 -4.26 12.55 10.14
C ILE A 408 -3.04 11.64 9.96
N TYR A 409 -2.82 10.70 10.88
CA TYR A 409 -1.70 9.78 10.85
C TYR A 409 -1.95 8.66 9.84
N TYR A 410 -2.74 7.65 10.19
CA TYR A 410 -2.87 6.46 9.35
C TYR A 410 -3.67 6.73 8.07
N ASP A 411 -4.89 7.26 8.20
CA ASP A 411 -5.72 7.61 7.04
C ASP A 411 -5.01 8.59 6.10
N GLY A 412 -4.36 9.62 6.66
CA GLY A 412 -3.66 10.65 5.86
C GLY A 412 -2.46 10.08 5.10
N LEU A 413 -1.60 9.30 5.77
CA LEU A 413 -0.39 8.74 5.16
C LEU A 413 -0.71 7.77 4.03
N ILE A 414 -1.63 6.81 4.24
CA ILE A 414 -1.97 5.84 3.19
C ILE A 414 -2.80 6.46 2.05
N TYR A 415 -3.58 7.52 2.32
CA TYR A 415 -4.26 8.27 1.26
C TYR A 415 -3.25 9.02 0.39
N LEU A 416 -2.22 9.64 0.98
CA LEU A 416 -1.14 10.26 0.21
C LEU A 416 -0.39 9.24 -0.65
N PHE A 417 -0.10 8.05 -0.12
CA PHE A 417 0.47 6.96 -0.92
C PHE A 417 -0.41 6.60 -2.12
N ALA A 418 -1.72 6.48 -1.92
CA ALA A 418 -2.64 6.16 -3.01
C ALA A 418 -2.64 7.23 -4.11
N LEU A 419 -2.58 8.52 -3.76
CA LEU A 419 -2.42 9.63 -4.71
C LEU A 419 -1.11 9.51 -5.50
N LEU A 420 0.00 9.19 -4.82
CA LEU A 420 1.30 8.98 -5.47
C LEU A 420 1.27 7.79 -6.44
N HIS A 421 0.63 6.68 -6.07
CA HIS A 421 0.45 5.53 -6.97
C HIS A 421 -0.36 5.87 -8.22
N LEU A 422 -1.51 6.49 -8.05
CA LEU A 422 -2.43 6.82 -9.15
C LEU A 422 -1.91 7.93 -10.06
N SER A 423 -1.06 8.82 -9.55
CA SER A 423 -0.40 9.86 -10.32
C SER A 423 0.88 9.40 -11.04
N GLY A 424 1.37 8.18 -10.78
CA GLY A 424 2.66 7.69 -11.28
C GLY A 424 3.86 8.35 -10.60
N ASN A 425 3.68 8.92 -9.42
CA ASN A 425 4.72 9.53 -8.60
C ASN A 425 5.27 8.59 -7.51
N TYR A 426 4.72 7.38 -7.38
CA TYR A 426 5.29 6.34 -6.53
C TYR A 426 6.28 5.52 -7.35
N ARG A 427 7.58 5.78 -7.17
CA ARG A 427 8.65 5.41 -8.11
C ARG A 427 9.74 4.58 -7.45
N MET A 428 10.32 3.66 -8.22
CA MET A 428 11.50 2.88 -7.84
C MET A 428 12.81 3.41 -8.49
N ASN A 429 12.68 4.27 -9.49
CA ASN A 429 13.79 5.00 -10.16
C ASN A 429 13.28 6.36 -10.68
N TRP A 430 14.17 7.34 -10.85
CA TRP A 430 13.91 8.71 -11.27
C TRP A 430 14.69 9.10 -12.51
#